data_7db430ce326a98492610fd6e7054a367
#
_entry.id   7db430ce326a98492610fd6e7054a367
#
_cell.length_a   1.000
_cell.length_b   1.000
_cell.length_c   1.000
_cell.angle_alpha   90.00
_cell.angle_beta   90.00
_cell.angle_gamma   90.00
#
_symmetry.space_group_name_H-M   'P 1'
#
loop_
_entity.id
_entity.type
_entity.pdbx_description
1 polymer ?
#
loop_
_entity_poly.entity_id
_entity_poly.type
_entity_poly.pdbx_seq_one_letter_code
_entity_poly.pdbx_strand_id
1 'polypeptide(L)'
;MTDHRTPPIANWSYPTTIRFGAGRIAELSDACAAAGISRPLLVTDRWLADLPITQRTRALMEAGGLGDSVFSDVDPNPHDINLASGVDAYLSGGHDGVIAFGGGSGLDLGKMVAFMAGQTRPVWDFEDIGDWWTRADAGAIAPIIAVPTTAGTGSEG
;
A
#
# COMPACT_ATOMS: atom_id res chain seq x y z
N MET A 1 -30.38 -2.42 26.43
CA MET A 1 -29.78 -1.12 26.04
C MET A 1 -28.42 -1.41 25.45
N THR A 2 -28.32 -1.50 24.12
CA THR A 2 -27.04 -1.64 23.42
C THR A 2 -26.41 -0.26 23.33
N ASP A 3 -25.36 -0.04 24.10
CA ASP A 3 -24.56 1.17 24.06
C ASP A 3 -23.83 1.22 22.69
N HIS A 4 -24.42 1.92 21.73
CA HIS A 4 -23.80 2.21 20.43
C HIS A 4 -22.77 3.32 20.62
N ARG A 5 -21.65 3.01 21.30
CA ARG A 5 -20.52 3.93 21.35
C ARG A 5 -19.98 4.12 19.95
N THR A 6 -19.96 5.36 19.50
CA THR A 6 -19.25 5.70 18.26
C THR A 6 -17.82 5.16 18.36
N PRO A 7 -17.34 4.41 17.36
CA PRO A 7 -15.97 3.91 17.38
C PRO A 7 -14.98 5.06 17.57
N PRO A 8 -13.89 4.86 18.29
CA PRO A 8 -12.90 5.91 18.49
C PRO A 8 -12.30 6.35 17.16
N ILE A 9 -12.12 7.65 17.00
CA ILE A 9 -11.41 8.25 15.86
C ILE A 9 -10.13 8.85 16.42
N ALA A 10 -8.98 8.51 15.82
CA ALA A 10 -7.70 8.99 16.28
C ALA A 10 -6.68 9.13 15.15
N ASN A 11 -5.68 9.97 15.37
CA ASN A 11 -4.48 10.06 14.55
C ASN A 11 -3.27 9.79 15.45
N TRP A 12 -2.35 8.97 14.94
CA TRP A 12 -1.05 8.76 15.58
C TRP A 12 0.04 9.15 14.58
N SER A 13 1.13 9.67 15.09
CA SER A 13 2.31 10.05 14.30
C SER A 13 3.55 9.57 15.02
N TYR A 14 3.91 8.28 14.86
CA TYR A 14 5.17 7.74 15.33
C TYR A 14 5.43 6.31 14.82
N PRO A 15 6.46 6.14 14.04
CA PRO A 15 7.10 7.07 13.13
C PRO A 15 6.18 7.44 11.95
N THR A 16 5.16 6.61 11.72
CA THR A 16 4.20 6.72 10.60
C THR A 16 2.94 7.46 11.05
N THR A 17 2.39 8.31 10.21
CA THR A 17 1.10 8.95 10.46
C THR A 17 -0.02 7.93 10.30
N ILE A 18 -0.79 7.68 11.34
CA ILE A 18 -1.90 6.74 11.33
C ILE A 18 -3.23 7.50 11.41
N ARG A 19 -4.16 7.17 10.50
CA ARG A 19 -5.54 7.65 10.51
C ARG A 19 -6.45 6.47 10.87
N PHE A 20 -6.92 6.41 12.10
CA PHE A 20 -7.76 5.32 12.58
C PHE A 20 -9.20 5.77 12.81
N GLY A 21 -10.17 4.95 12.41
CA GLY A 21 -11.60 5.17 12.66
C GLY A 21 -12.49 4.61 11.55
N ALA A 22 -13.74 4.31 11.92
CA ALA A 22 -14.73 3.83 10.98
C ALA A 22 -15.01 4.88 9.88
N GLY A 23 -14.98 4.46 8.61
CA GLY A 23 -15.26 5.32 7.47
C GLY A 23 -14.11 6.23 7.03
N ARG A 24 -12.98 6.24 7.73
CA ARG A 24 -11.83 7.10 7.38
C ARG A 24 -11.15 6.74 6.06
N ILE A 25 -11.52 5.64 5.43
CA ILE A 25 -11.12 5.36 4.04
C ILE A 25 -11.56 6.47 3.07
N ALA A 26 -12.60 7.23 3.40
CA ALA A 26 -13.02 8.39 2.61
C ALA A 26 -11.95 9.50 2.55
N GLU A 27 -10.98 9.51 3.45
CA GLU A 27 -9.85 10.45 3.48
C GLU A 27 -8.66 9.97 2.61
N LEU A 28 -8.82 8.91 1.82
CA LEU A 28 -7.72 8.30 1.05
C LEU A 28 -7.07 9.32 0.10
N SER A 29 -7.86 10.11 -0.61
CA SER A 29 -7.33 11.13 -1.53
C SER A 29 -6.54 12.21 -0.80
N ASP A 30 -7.01 12.65 0.37
CA ASP A 30 -6.27 13.61 1.20
C ASP A 30 -4.96 13.01 1.73
N ALA A 31 -4.96 11.71 2.08
CA ALA A 31 -3.77 11.01 2.50
C ALA A 31 -2.74 10.90 1.36
N CYS A 32 -3.20 10.56 0.16
CA CYS A 32 -2.36 10.53 -1.04
C CYS A 32 -1.77 11.91 -1.34
N ALA A 33 -2.58 12.96 -1.33
CA ALA A 33 -2.12 14.33 -1.56
C ALA A 33 -1.05 14.76 -0.53
N ALA A 34 -1.26 14.43 0.75
CA ALA A 34 -0.29 14.72 1.82
C ALA A 34 1.03 13.97 1.65
N ALA A 35 1.00 12.79 1.01
CA ALA A 35 2.19 12.00 0.68
C ALA A 35 2.81 12.36 -0.69
N GLY A 36 2.23 13.32 -1.42
CA GLY A 36 2.69 13.71 -2.76
C GLY A 36 2.30 12.73 -3.86
N ILE A 37 1.31 11.89 -3.64
CA ILE A 37 0.83 10.88 -4.57
C ILE A 37 -0.35 11.43 -5.38
N SER A 38 -0.27 11.35 -6.70
CA SER A 38 -1.32 11.78 -7.62
C SER A 38 -1.81 10.67 -8.56
N ARG A 39 -0.99 9.66 -8.80
CA ARG A 39 -1.30 8.50 -9.65
C ARG A 39 -0.86 7.21 -9.00
N PRO A 40 -1.47 6.80 -7.89
CA PRO A 40 -1.09 5.58 -7.19
C PRO A 40 -1.39 4.33 -7.99
N LEU A 41 -0.59 3.26 -7.76
CA LEU A 41 -1.00 1.90 -8.05
C LEU A 41 -1.59 1.29 -6.78
N LEU A 42 -2.86 0.85 -6.83
CA LEU A 42 -3.44 0.07 -5.75
C LEU A 42 -2.99 -1.38 -5.88
N VAL A 43 -2.29 -1.89 -4.87
CA VAL A 43 -1.81 -3.27 -4.78
C VAL A 43 -2.66 -4.04 -3.77
N THR A 44 -3.26 -5.14 -4.20
CA THR A 44 -4.14 -5.97 -3.36
C THR A 44 -4.05 -7.44 -3.77
N ASP A 45 -4.56 -8.35 -2.96
CA ASP A 45 -4.62 -9.75 -3.34
C ASP A 45 -5.79 -10.06 -4.29
N ARG A 46 -5.69 -11.19 -5.01
CA ARG A 46 -6.67 -11.61 -6.03
C ARG A 46 -8.08 -11.73 -5.47
N TRP A 47 -8.23 -12.22 -4.24
CA TRP A 47 -9.55 -12.43 -3.62
C TRP A 47 -10.20 -11.11 -3.24
N LEU A 48 -9.38 -10.19 -2.74
CA LEU A 48 -9.86 -8.89 -2.30
C LEU A 48 -10.19 -7.99 -3.48
N ALA A 49 -9.51 -8.16 -4.62
CA ALA A 49 -9.65 -7.30 -5.80
C ALA A 49 -11.10 -7.14 -6.28
N ASP A 50 -11.87 -8.24 -6.24
CA ASP A 50 -13.26 -8.28 -6.73
C ASP A 50 -14.30 -7.98 -5.64
N LEU A 51 -13.87 -7.82 -4.38
CA LEU A 51 -14.80 -7.56 -3.29
C LEU A 51 -15.35 -6.11 -3.28
N PRO A 52 -16.56 -5.92 -2.75
CA PRO A 52 -17.18 -4.58 -2.68
C PRO A 52 -16.33 -3.53 -1.97
N ILE A 53 -15.49 -3.94 -1.00
CA ILE A 53 -14.59 -3.01 -0.30
C ILE A 53 -13.55 -2.43 -1.23
N THR A 54 -12.96 -3.23 -2.12
CA THR A 54 -11.98 -2.76 -3.11
C THR A 54 -12.64 -1.92 -4.19
N GLN A 55 -13.83 -2.34 -4.67
CA GLN A 55 -14.61 -1.55 -5.63
C GLN A 55 -14.96 -0.16 -5.08
N ARG A 56 -15.36 -0.11 -3.80
CA ARG A 56 -15.62 1.17 -3.11
C ARG A 56 -14.36 2.02 -2.99
N THR A 57 -13.23 1.41 -2.67
CA THR A 57 -11.94 2.12 -2.57
C THR A 57 -11.53 2.69 -3.92
N ARG A 58 -11.67 1.92 -5.00
CA ARG A 58 -11.41 2.41 -6.36
C ARG A 58 -12.31 3.58 -6.74
N ALA A 59 -13.60 3.50 -6.43
CA ALA A 59 -14.53 4.62 -6.67
C ALA A 59 -14.12 5.89 -5.89
N LEU A 60 -13.59 5.76 -4.67
CA LEU A 60 -13.04 6.89 -3.91
C LEU A 60 -11.77 7.46 -4.56
N MET A 61 -10.90 6.60 -5.08
CA MET A 61 -9.70 7.02 -5.82
C MET A 61 -10.09 7.79 -7.08
N GLU A 62 -11.00 7.26 -7.88
CA GLU A 62 -11.48 7.90 -9.10
C GLU A 62 -12.14 9.24 -8.82
N ALA A 63 -13.03 9.30 -7.82
CA ALA A 63 -13.69 10.54 -7.40
C ALA A 63 -12.69 11.59 -6.90
N GLY A 64 -11.56 11.16 -6.33
CA GLY A 64 -10.45 12.01 -5.89
C GLY A 64 -9.45 12.36 -6.99
N GLY A 65 -9.67 11.91 -8.24
CA GLY A 65 -8.77 12.18 -9.36
C GLY A 65 -7.47 11.38 -9.37
N LEU A 66 -7.39 10.29 -8.59
CA LEU A 66 -6.19 9.45 -8.49
C LEU A 66 -6.15 8.34 -9.56
N GLY A 67 -7.18 8.20 -10.38
CA GLY A 67 -7.38 7.04 -11.26
C GLY A 67 -7.88 5.81 -10.50
N ASP A 68 -7.90 4.66 -11.17
CA ASP A 68 -8.46 3.41 -10.63
C ASP A 68 -7.55 2.18 -10.87
N SER A 69 -6.27 2.42 -11.14
CA SER A 69 -5.30 1.37 -11.46
C SER A 69 -5.11 0.39 -10.29
N VAL A 70 -5.21 -0.91 -10.59
CA VAL A 70 -5.08 -1.99 -9.63
C VAL A 70 -4.10 -3.03 -10.13
N PHE A 71 -3.23 -3.49 -9.25
CA PHE A 71 -2.42 -4.70 -9.41
C PHE A 71 -2.89 -5.73 -8.37
N SER A 72 -3.31 -6.91 -8.83
CA SER A 72 -3.86 -7.95 -7.96
C SER A 72 -3.23 -9.34 -8.16
N ASP A 73 -2.13 -9.42 -8.91
CA ASP A 73 -1.39 -10.68 -9.05
C ASP A 73 -0.50 -10.94 -7.82
N VAL A 74 -1.18 -11.05 -6.67
CA VAL A 74 -0.59 -11.23 -5.34
C VAL A 74 -1.00 -12.59 -4.81
N ASP A 75 -0.03 -13.49 -4.67
CA ASP A 75 -0.24 -14.80 -4.07
C ASP A 75 -0.24 -14.72 -2.53
N PRO A 76 -0.87 -15.69 -1.83
CA PRO A 76 -0.61 -15.91 -0.43
C PRO A 76 0.91 -16.19 -0.25
N ASN A 77 1.60 -15.43 0.60
CA ASN A 77 3.06 -15.42 0.68
C ASN A 77 3.69 -15.08 -0.69
N PRO A 78 3.71 -13.80 -1.07
CA PRO A 78 4.20 -13.36 -2.37
C PRO A 78 5.64 -13.80 -2.66
N HIS A 79 5.90 -14.13 -3.91
CA HIS A 79 7.20 -14.52 -4.42
C HIS A 79 7.84 -13.36 -5.22
N ASP A 80 9.11 -13.54 -5.57
CA ASP A 80 9.87 -12.60 -6.40
C ASP A 80 9.21 -12.32 -7.76
N ILE A 81 8.52 -13.29 -8.34
CA ILE A 81 7.77 -13.11 -9.59
C ILE A 81 6.59 -12.15 -9.42
N ASN A 82 5.88 -12.21 -8.29
CA ASN A 82 4.80 -11.25 -8.00
C ASN A 82 5.37 -9.85 -7.85
N LEU A 83 6.53 -9.74 -7.19
CA LEU A 83 7.23 -8.46 -7.03
C LEU A 83 7.67 -7.90 -8.37
N ALA A 84 8.32 -8.70 -9.21
CA ALA A 84 8.76 -8.26 -10.54
C ALA A 84 7.59 -7.76 -11.39
N SER A 85 6.46 -8.49 -11.40
CA SER A 85 5.24 -8.10 -12.11
C SER A 85 4.62 -6.81 -11.54
N GLY A 86 4.63 -6.66 -10.21
CA GLY A 86 4.12 -5.46 -9.54
C GLY A 86 4.97 -4.22 -9.85
N VAL A 87 6.29 -4.36 -9.85
CA VAL A 87 7.22 -3.27 -10.23
C VAL A 87 7.04 -2.89 -11.70
N ASP A 88 6.90 -3.88 -12.59
CA ASP A 88 6.64 -3.61 -14.02
C ASP A 88 5.31 -2.87 -14.21
N ALA A 89 4.24 -3.29 -13.53
CA ALA A 89 2.96 -2.60 -13.55
C ALA A 89 3.08 -1.15 -13.04
N TYR A 90 3.84 -0.93 -11.96
CA TYR A 90 4.08 0.41 -11.43
C TYR A 90 4.80 1.31 -12.44
N LEU A 91 5.88 0.83 -13.04
CA LEU A 91 6.71 1.61 -13.97
C LEU A 91 5.97 1.86 -15.29
N SER A 92 5.37 0.82 -15.88
CA SER A 92 4.66 0.92 -17.16
C SER A 92 3.41 1.80 -17.09
N GLY A 93 2.73 1.80 -15.92
CA GLY A 93 1.58 2.66 -15.66
C GLY A 93 1.96 4.12 -15.35
N GLY A 94 3.22 4.44 -15.18
CA GLY A 94 3.71 5.77 -14.83
C GLY A 94 3.19 6.26 -13.47
N HIS A 95 3.08 5.33 -12.51
CA HIS A 95 2.61 5.62 -11.16
C HIS A 95 3.65 6.41 -10.35
N ASP A 96 3.19 7.18 -9.37
CA ASP A 96 4.03 8.04 -8.52
C ASP A 96 3.92 7.69 -7.02
N GLY A 97 3.20 6.63 -6.69
CA GLY A 97 3.05 6.10 -5.34
C GLY A 97 2.27 4.80 -5.34
N VAL A 98 2.18 4.16 -4.18
CA VAL A 98 1.48 2.89 -3.99
C VAL A 98 0.41 3.04 -2.92
N ILE A 99 -0.76 2.45 -3.15
CA ILE A 99 -1.74 2.16 -2.11
C ILE A 99 -1.68 0.65 -1.86
N ALA A 100 -1.06 0.22 -0.77
CA ALA A 100 -1.05 -1.17 -0.34
C ALA A 100 -2.35 -1.45 0.43
N PHE A 101 -3.23 -2.26 -0.15
CA PHE A 101 -4.58 -2.49 0.35
C PHE A 101 -4.81 -3.97 0.61
N GLY A 102 -5.09 -4.36 1.84
CA GLY A 102 -5.38 -5.76 2.13
C GLY A 102 -4.87 -6.27 3.46
N GLY A 103 -4.70 -7.58 3.54
CA GLY A 103 -4.01 -8.28 4.61
C GLY A 103 -2.49 -8.27 4.41
N GLY A 104 -1.76 -9.08 5.18
CA GLY A 104 -0.28 -9.12 5.16
C GLY A 104 0.31 -9.21 3.76
N SER A 105 -0.15 -10.15 2.92
CA SER A 105 0.40 -10.34 1.57
C SER A 105 0.25 -9.12 0.66
N GLY A 106 -0.92 -8.46 0.69
CA GLY A 106 -1.17 -7.25 -0.08
C GLY A 106 -0.34 -6.06 0.43
N LEU A 107 -0.22 -5.93 1.75
CA LEU A 107 0.59 -4.88 2.39
C LEU A 107 2.07 -5.08 2.10
N ASP A 108 2.59 -6.30 2.30
CA ASP A 108 4.02 -6.61 2.11
C ASP A 108 4.42 -6.42 0.65
N LEU A 109 3.63 -6.97 -0.30
CA LEU A 109 3.96 -6.78 -1.71
C LEU A 109 3.86 -5.31 -2.12
N GLY A 110 2.83 -4.58 -1.67
CA GLY A 110 2.70 -3.15 -1.96
C GLY A 110 3.90 -2.34 -1.47
N LYS A 111 4.38 -2.63 -0.26
CA LYS A 111 5.59 -2.01 0.29
C LYS A 111 6.83 -2.36 -0.54
N MET A 112 6.97 -3.64 -0.92
CA MET A 112 8.10 -4.07 -1.72
C MET A 112 8.07 -3.49 -3.14
N VAL A 113 6.90 -3.31 -3.75
CA VAL A 113 6.76 -2.60 -5.04
C VAL A 113 7.21 -1.15 -4.89
N ALA A 114 6.72 -0.44 -3.85
CA ALA A 114 7.13 0.94 -3.59
C ALA A 114 8.65 1.06 -3.34
N PHE A 115 9.21 0.11 -2.59
CA PHE A 115 10.65 0.06 -2.32
C PHE A 115 11.45 -0.17 -3.59
N MET A 116 11.09 -1.22 -4.36
CA MET A 116 11.89 -1.68 -5.50
C MET A 116 11.72 -0.86 -6.77
N ALA A 117 10.66 -0.08 -6.91
CA ALA A 117 10.36 0.68 -8.13
C ALA A 117 11.48 1.64 -8.58
N GLY A 118 12.24 2.17 -7.62
CA GLY A 118 13.38 3.05 -7.90
C GLY A 118 14.75 2.43 -7.63
N GLN A 119 14.83 1.18 -7.12
CA GLN A 119 16.11 0.54 -6.85
C GLN A 119 16.75 -0.02 -8.12
N THR A 120 18.08 -0.01 -8.17
CA THR A 120 18.84 -0.54 -9.31
C THR A 120 19.47 -1.91 -9.04
N ARG A 121 19.38 -2.39 -7.80
CA ARG A 121 19.88 -3.70 -7.35
C ARG A 121 18.76 -4.73 -7.32
N PRO A 122 19.05 -6.02 -7.47
CA PRO A 122 18.05 -7.07 -7.26
C PRO A 122 17.58 -7.09 -5.79
N VAL A 123 16.33 -7.54 -5.57
CA VAL A 123 15.71 -7.56 -4.23
C VAL A 123 16.54 -8.29 -3.18
N TRP A 124 17.20 -9.36 -3.57
CA TRP A 124 18.04 -10.19 -2.70
C TRP A 124 19.30 -9.49 -2.17
N ASP A 125 19.70 -8.36 -2.76
CA ASP A 125 20.77 -7.51 -2.24
C ASP A 125 20.36 -6.73 -0.98
N PHE A 126 19.08 -6.76 -0.62
CA PHE A 126 18.50 -6.03 0.52
C PHE A 126 18.01 -6.95 1.64
N GLU A 127 18.48 -8.21 1.68
CA GLU A 127 18.18 -9.11 2.78
C GLU A 127 18.64 -8.52 4.12
N ASP A 128 17.97 -8.90 5.21
CA ASP A 128 18.33 -8.51 6.58
C ASP A 128 19.58 -9.25 7.07
N ILE A 129 20.70 -8.96 6.40
CA ILE A 129 22.02 -9.55 6.68
C ILE A 129 23.00 -8.41 7.00
N GLY A 130 23.36 -8.28 8.26
CA GLY A 130 24.32 -7.25 8.69
C GLY A 130 23.86 -5.85 8.34
N ASP A 131 24.59 -5.13 7.48
CA ASP A 131 24.33 -3.77 7.06
C ASP A 131 23.77 -3.65 5.62
N TRP A 132 23.26 -4.72 5.04
CA TRP A 132 22.80 -4.73 3.64
C TRP A 132 21.67 -3.74 3.36
N TRP A 133 20.87 -3.40 4.36
CA TRP A 133 19.86 -2.36 4.27
C TRP A 133 20.43 -0.98 3.85
N THR A 134 21.73 -0.72 4.13
CA THR A 134 22.41 0.53 3.73
C THR A 134 22.61 0.64 2.22
N ARG A 135 22.44 -0.44 1.47
CA ARG A 135 22.55 -0.48 0.01
C ARG A 135 21.36 0.18 -0.69
N ALA A 136 20.26 0.37 0.04
CA ALA A 136 19.07 0.97 -0.50
C ALA A 136 19.27 2.47 -0.78
N ASP A 137 18.81 2.91 -1.95
CA ASP A 137 18.64 4.34 -2.20
C ASP A 137 17.31 4.79 -1.59
N ALA A 138 17.38 5.39 -0.42
CA ALA A 138 16.20 5.87 0.30
C ALA A 138 15.45 6.97 -0.47
N GLY A 139 16.14 7.75 -1.30
CA GLY A 139 15.54 8.80 -2.12
C GLY A 139 14.74 8.26 -3.31
N ALA A 140 14.98 7.00 -3.69
CA ALA A 140 14.29 6.32 -4.79
C ALA A 140 13.08 5.49 -4.35
N ILE A 141 12.78 5.43 -3.04
CA ILE A 141 11.61 4.71 -2.52
C ILE A 141 10.35 5.52 -2.84
N ALA A 142 9.39 4.90 -3.53
CA ALA A 142 8.12 5.56 -3.83
C ALA A 142 7.28 5.76 -2.55
N PRO A 143 6.54 6.87 -2.45
CA PRO A 143 5.64 7.09 -1.32
C PRO A 143 4.53 6.04 -1.30
N ILE A 144 4.07 5.68 -0.09
CA ILE A 144 3.10 4.62 0.11
C ILE A 144 2.02 5.00 1.14
N ILE A 145 0.80 4.57 0.87
CA ILE A 145 -0.32 4.56 1.81
C ILE A 145 -0.69 3.10 2.09
N ALA A 146 -0.54 2.65 3.32
CA ALA A 146 -0.99 1.33 3.74
C ALA A 146 -2.43 1.38 4.26
N VAL A 147 -3.29 0.51 3.75
CA VAL A 147 -4.70 0.37 4.13
C VAL A 147 -4.97 -1.08 4.55
N PRO A 148 -4.66 -1.45 5.79
CA PRO A 148 -4.87 -2.81 6.27
C PRO A 148 -6.37 -3.13 6.39
N THR A 149 -6.75 -4.33 5.92
CA THR A 149 -8.10 -4.90 6.07
C THR A 149 -8.15 -5.96 7.16
N THR A 150 -7.02 -6.36 7.71
CA THR A 150 -6.84 -7.28 8.83
C THR A 150 -5.99 -6.61 9.90
N ALA A 151 -5.88 -7.23 11.07
CA ALA A 151 -5.05 -6.72 12.16
C ALA A 151 -4.16 -7.83 12.72
N GLY A 152 -2.94 -7.46 13.17
CA GLY A 152 -2.03 -8.37 13.83
C GLY A 152 -1.18 -9.22 12.90
N THR A 153 -1.05 -8.85 11.63
CA THR A 153 -0.17 -9.54 10.67
C THR A 153 1.30 -9.18 10.87
N GLY A 154 1.58 -8.00 11.44
CA GLY A 154 2.91 -7.41 11.53
C GLY A 154 3.29 -6.56 10.31
N SER A 155 2.42 -6.51 9.30
CA SER A 155 2.66 -5.75 8.06
C SER A 155 2.05 -4.34 8.07
N GLU A 156 1.50 -3.91 9.21
CA GLU A 156 0.77 -2.64 9.31
C GLU A 156 1.67 -1.41 9.42
N GLY A 157 2.93 -1.57 9.90
CA GLY A 157 3.88 -0.49 10.20
C GLY A 157 4.95 -0.30 9.16
#